data_c9b544c18fb43228ec4f87804b1141f8
#
_entry.id   c9b544c18fb43228ec4f87804b1141f8
#
_cell.length_a   1.000
_cell.length_b   1.000
_cell.length_c   1.000
_cell.angle_alpha   90.00
_cell.angle_beta   90.00
_cell.angle_gamma   90.00
#
_symmetry.space_group_name_H-M   'P 1'
#
loop_
_entity.id
_entity.type
_entity.pdbx_description
1 polymer ?
#
loop_
_entity_poly.entity_id
_entity_poly.type
_entity_poly.pdbx_seq_one_letter_code
_entity_poly.pdbx_strand_id
1 'polypeptide(L)'
;MRCEGGGGSRRPTGSTRAGWRCCWRARLLSECEAWLPPAEIQRLRDRTRLRKALAGDRTGWAQRLHALLAHEGWPCSRGRLLTREGRRWVDALELDPHVRAQVDVIVAVMAALEEQLELVESELRRFARADRRCQALQTIFGVGPILACHLLAEIGEARRFSRPRQLVRASGLDPAVIESAESKRRGRLAKQGSRHLRWALVEAANHSHRTSSPDHALYSSTVKRCGRGRARLTVARKIAHRSYHVLLAAEAA
;
A
#
# COMPACT_ATOMS: atom_id res chain seq x y z
N MET A 1 16.30 12.38 -42.48
CA MET A 1 16.63 11.01 -42.06
C MET A 1 15.33 10.21 -42.15
N ARG A 2 15.24 9.33 -43.10
CA ARG A 2 14.04 8.52 -43.38
C ARG A 2 13.96 7.37 -42.39
N CYS A 3 12.82 7.16 -41.75
CA CYS A 3 12.55 5.95 -41.03
C CYS A 3 11.76 5.02 -41.96
N GLU A 4 12.41 4.00 -42.45
CA GLU A 4 11.77 2.94 -43.24
C GLU A 4 11.01 1.98 -42.30
N GLY A 5 9.80 1.62 -42.72
CA GLY A 5 8.93 0.73 -41.98
C GLY A 5 9.37 -0.73 -42.10
N GLY A 6 9.49 -1.38 -40.96
CA GLY A 6 9.66 -2.82 -40.83
C GLY A 6 8.92 -3.29 -39.59
N GLY A 7 7.86 -4.08 -39.79
CA GLY A 7 7.03 -4.63 -38.75
C GLY A 7 7.81 -5.58 -37.82
N GLY A 8 7.82 -5.27 -36.56
CA GLY A 8 8.38 -6.08 -35.50
C GLY A 8 8.39 -5.28 -34.22
N SER A 9 7.43 -5.56 -33.32
CA SER A 9 7.30 -4.96 -32.00
C SER A 9 8.51 -5.29 -31.13
N ARG A 10 9.64 -4.62 -31.35
CA ARG A 10 10.78 -4.64 -30.42
C ARG A 10 10.74 -3.40 -29.56
N ARG A 11 10.63 -3.57 -28.26
CA ARG A 11 10.82 -2.49 -27.29
C ARG A 11 12.21 -1.88 -27.51
N PRO A 12 12.34 -0.55 -27.60
CA PRO A 12 13.65 0.09 -27.73
C PRO A 12 14.44 -0.15 -26.44
N THR A 13 15.44 -0.98 -26.47
CA THR A 13 16.45 -1.12 -25.45
C THR A 13 17.36 0.09 -25.55
N GLY A 14 17.38 0.95 -24.52
CA GLY A 14 18.35 2.07 -24.44
C GLY A 14 17.82 3.45 -24.76
N SER A 15 16.51 3.74 -24.62
CA SER A 15 16.02 5.10 -24.85
C SER A 15 16.26 5.99 -23.62
N THR A 16 17.06 7.02 -23.81
CA THR A 16 17.22 8.13 -22.87
C THR A 16 15.88 8.87 -22.67
N ARG A 17 15.72 9.61 -21.55
CA ARG A 17 14.54 10.47 -21.28
C ARG A 17 14.13 11.36 -22.46
N ALA A 18 15.07 11.74 -23.32
CA ALA A 18 14.84 12.52 -24.54
C ALA A 18 14.08 11.73 -25.61
N GLY A 19 14.38 10.44 -25.80
CA GLY A 19 13.68 9.57 -26.75
C GLY A 19 12.20 9.38 -26.40
N TRP A 20 11.87 9.21 -25.13
CA TRP A 20 10.47 9.12 -24.65
C TRP A 20 9.68 10.41 -24.88
N ARG A 21 10.32 11.59 -24.69
CA ARG A 21 9.70 12.89 -24.98
C ARG A 21 9.40 13.09 -26.46
N CYS A 22 10.24 12.57 -27.36
CA CYS A 22 10.04 12.63 -28.81
C CYS A 22 8.85 11.73 -29.23
N CYS A 23 8.79 10.51 -28.74
CA CYS A 23 7.66 9.59 -28.99
C CYS A 23 6.33 10.14 -28.47
N TRP A 24 6.33 10.82 -27.33
CA TRP A 24 5.15 11.45 -26.74
C TRP A 24 4.64 12.65 -27.58
N ARG A 25 5.55 13.50 -28.06
CA ARG A 25 5.23 14.63 -28.97
C ARG A 25 4.71 14.18 -30.32
N ALA A 26 5.18 13.05 -30.82
CA ALA A 26 4.76 12.49 -32.11
C ALA A 26 3.46 11.69 -32.09
N ARG A 27 2.74 11.61 -30.94
CA ARG A 27 1.54 10.78 -30.73
C ARG A 27 1.72 9.30 -31.11
N LEU A 28 2.92 8.80 -31.16
CA LEU A 28 3.24 7.40 -31.48
C LEU A 28 2.89 6.43 -30.34
N LEU A 29 2.40 6.94 -29.20
CA LEU A 29 2.01 6.16 -28.02
C LEU A 29 0.49 6.12 -27.81
N SER A 30 -0.31 6.45 -28.81
CA SER A 30 -1.77 6.54 -28.70
C SER A 30 -2.46 5.25 -28.28
N GLU A 31 -1.84 4.09 -28.47
CA GLU A 31 -2.39 2.79 -28.07
C GLU A 31 -2.03 2.36 -26.64
N CYS A 32 -1.16 3.11 -25.96
CA CYS A 32 -0.72 2.83 -24.60
C CYS A 32 -0.85 4.05 -23.69
N GLU A 33 -1.98 4.73 -23.71
CA GLU A 33 -2.21 5.89 -22.84
C GLU A 33 -2.16 5.47 -21.37
N ALA A 34 -1.08 5.86 -20.68
CA ALA A 34 -1.01 5.75 -19.24
C ALA A 34 -1.97 6.78 -18.63
N TRP A 35 -2.88 6.34 -17.78
CA TRP A 35 -3.73 7.26 -17.03
C TRP A 35 -2.88 8.16 -16.13
N LEU A 36 -2.98 9.46 -16.37
CA LEU A 36 -2.36 10.50 -15.52
C LEU A 36 -3.37 10.95 -14.48
N PRO A 37 -3.07 10.84 -13.19
CA PRO A 37 -3.99 11.29 -12.16
C PRO A 37 -4.18 12.81 -12.21
N PRO A 38 -5.38 13.32 -11.93
CA PRO A 38 -5.60 14.74 -11.68
C PRO A 38 -4.67 15.27 -10.58
N ALA A 39 -4.35 16.56 -10.61
CA ALA A 39 -3.40 17.16 -9.67
C ALA A 39 -3.77 16.95 -8.19
N GLU A 40 -5.06 16.93 -7.87
CA GLU A 40 -5.57 16.63 -6.54
C GLU A 40 -5.19 15.21 -6.10
N ILE A 41 -5.46 14.22 -6.95
CA ILE A 41 -5.14 12.82 -6.69
C ILE A 41 -3.62 12.61 -6.62
N GLN A 42 -2.85 13.33 -7.45
CA GLN A 42 -1.40 13.26 -7.38
C GLN A 42 -0.88 13.79 -6.03
N ARG A 43 -1.37 14.94 -5.56
CA ARG A 43 -1.02 15.47 -4.24
C ARG A 43 -1.40 14.50 -3.12
N LEU A 44 -2.57 13.89 -3.20
CA LEU A 44 -2.99 12.88 -2.23
C LEU A 44 -2.07 11.65 -2.24
N ARG A 45 -1.62 11.20 -3.43
CA ARG A 45 -0.62 10.13 -3.57
C ARG A 45 0.69 10.46 -2.89
N ASP A 46 1.19 11.66 -3.10
CA ASP A 46 2.46 12.09 -2.52
C ASP A 46 2.36 12.10 -0.98
N ARG A 47 1.26 12.61 -0.43
CA ARG A 47 1.00 12.61 1.03
C ARG A 47 0.86 11.20 1.61
N THR A 48 0.08 10.34 0.97
CA THR A 48 -0.12 8.96 1.46
C THR A 48 1.16 8.13 1.36
N ARG A 49 1.96 8.33 0.31
CA ARG A 49 3.25 7.64 0.14
C ARG A 49 4.29 8.14 1.13
N LEU A 50 4.34 9.46 1.40
CA LEU A 50 5.16 10.05 2.45
C LEU A 50 4.80 9.44 3.82
N ARG A 51 3.51 9.45 4.19
CA ARG A 51 3.05 8.80 5.43
C ARG A 51 3.54 7.37 5.55
N LYS A 52 3.42 6.59 4.45
CA LYS A 52 3.87 5.19 4.45
C LYS A 52 5.37 5.05 4.60
N ALA A 53 6.17 5.93 4.01
CA ALA A 53 7.62 5.96 4.16
C ALA A 53 8.00 6.25 5.62
N LEU A 54 7.48 7.33 6.21
CA LEU A 54 7.74 7.69 7.60
C LEU A 54 7.35 6.57 8.58
N ALA A 55 6.19 5.90 8.37
CA ALA A 55 5.79 4.75 9.18
C ALA A 55 6.75 3.55 9.01
N GLY A 56 7.30 3.37 7.82
CA GLY A 56 8.33 2.37 7.54
C GLY A 56 9.63 2.67 8.28
N ASP A 57 10.09 3.91 8.22
CA ASP A 57 11.31 4.37 8.89
C ASP A 57 11.19 4.24 10.40
N ARG A 58 10.05 4.67 10.99
CA ARG A 58 9.76 4.46 12.42
C ARG A 58 9.85 2.98 12.80
N THR A 59 9.26 2.11 11.98
CA THR A 59 9.32 0.66 12.23
C THR A 59 10.76 0.13 12.13
N GLY A 60 11.54 0.63 11.17
CA GLY A 60 12.95 0.28 11.01
C GLY A 60 13.80 0.69 12.21
N TRP A 61 13.57 1.89 12.75
CA TRP A 61 14.26 2.35 13.97
C TRP A 61 13.85 1.56 15.21
N ALA A 62 12.56 1.22 15.37
CA ALA A 62 12.10 0.34 16.44
C ALA A 62 12.72 -1.07 16.35
N GLN A 63 12.97 -1.58 15.14
CA GLN A 63 13.68 -2.85 14.95
C GLN A 63 15.16 -2.77 15.36
N ARG A 64 15.83 -1.64 15.06
CA ARG A 64 17.21 -1.40 15.51
C ARG A 64 17.30 -1.33 17.02
N LEU A 65 16.39 -0.57 17.67
CA LEU A 65 16.30 -0.50 19.12
C LEU A 65 16.06 -1.90 19.74
N HIS A 66 15.14 -2.66 19.16
CA HIS A 66 14.85 -4.02 19.60
C HIS A 66 16.09 -4.93 19.51
N ALA A 67 16.86 -4.84 18.43
CA ALA A 67 18.06 -5.64 18.24
C ALA A 67 19.15 -5.24 19.23
N LEU A 68 19.36 -3.94 19.45
CA LEU A 68 20.32 -3.42 20.42
C LEU A 68 20.00 -3.91 21.86
N LEU A 69 18.76 -3.71 22.29
CA LEU A 69 18.33 -4.13 23.64
C LEU A 69 18.40 -5.66 23.82
N ALA A 70 18.06 -6.43 22.79
CA ALA A 70 18.17 -7.89 22.86
C ALA A 70 19.63 -8.36 22.97
N HIS A 71 20.57 -7.68 22.32
CA HIS A 71 22.01 -7.95 22.41
C HIS A 71 22.53 -7.66 23.82
N GLU A 72 22.04 -6.61 24.46
CA GLU A 72 22.39 -6.22 25.83
C GLU A 72 21.65 -7.03 26.92
N GLY A 73 20.96 -8.10 26.54
CA GLY A 73 20.28 -8.97 27.52
C GLY A 73 18.88 -8.47 27.95
N TRP A 74 18.32 -7.46 27.27
CA TRP A 74 16.99 -6.89 27.56
C TRP A 74 15.97 -7.25 26.47
N PRO A 75 15.57 -8.53 26.30
CA PRO A 75 14.62 -8.91 25.24
C PRO A 75 13.21 -8.37 25.55
N CYS A 76 12.54 -7.85 24.54
CA CYS A 76 11.16 -7.39 24.63
C CYS A 76 10.38 -7.70 23.35
N SER A 77 9.05 -7.58 23.37
CA SER A 77 8.28 -7.68 22.14
C SER A 77 8.42 -6.41 21.29
N ARG A 78 8.52 -6.57 19.96
CA ARG A 78 8.66 -5.42 19.02
C ARG A 78 7.54 -4.39 19.17
N GLY A 79 6.31 -4.83 19.42
CA GLY A 79 5.16 -3.94 19.58
C GLY A 79 5.25 -3.07 20.84
N ARG A 80 5.92 -3.55 21.88
CA ARG A 80 6.09 -2.82 23.14
C ARG A 80 6.84 -1.50 22.94
N LEU A 81 7.92 -1.49 22.15
CA LEU A 81 8.75 -0.30 21.92
C LEU A 81 8.03 0.84 21.21
N LEU A 82 6.91 0.57 20.55
CA LEU A 82 6.06 1.59 19.91
C LEU A 82 4.99 2.16 20.84
N THR A 83 4.91 1.69 22.10
CA THR A 83 3.95 2.16 23.09
C THR A 83 4.59 3.13 24.08
N ARG A 84 3.77 3.95 24.73
CA ARG A 84 4.23 4.84 25.82
C ARG A 84 4.82 4.05 26.99
N GLU A 85 4.21 2.91 27.32
CA GLU A 85 4.71 2.03 28.38
C GLU A 85 6.08 1.45 28.03
N GLY A 86 6.26 1.01 26.78
CA GLY A 86 7.55 0.50 26.32
C GLY A 86 8.65 1.53 26.36
N ARG A 87 8.35 2.80 26.08
CA ARG A 87 9.32 3.90 26.22
C ARG A 87 9.72 4.13 27.66
N ARG A 88 8.74 4.24 28.58
CA ARG A 88 9.02 4.37 30.02
C ARG A 88 9.89 3.20 30.51
N TRP A 89 9.62 1.99 30.00
CA TRP A 89 10.45 0.83 30.33
C TRP A 89 11.89 0.99 29.81
N VAL A 90 12.09 1.47 28.58
CA VAL A 90 13.43 1.73 28.02
C VAL A 90 14.17 2.80 28.83
N ASP A 91 13.48 3.84 29.25
CA ASP A 91 14.05 4.94 30.05
C ASP A 91 14.52 4.45 31.44
N ALA A 92 13.82 3.46 32.00
CA ALA A 92 14.13 2.88 33.33
C ALA A 92 15.21 1.77 33.29
N LEU A 93 15.72 1.39 32.11
CA LEU A 93 16.75 0.35 32.03
C LEU A 93 18.11 0.86 32.53
N GLU A 94 18.78 0.04 33.31
CA GLU A 94 20.19 0.26 33.69
C GLU A 94 21.09 -0.25 32.56
N LEU A 95 21.50 0.65 31.67
CA LEU A 95 22.33 0.36 30.52
C LEU A 95 23.74 0.95 30.72
N ASP A 96 24.73 0.29 30.11
CA ASP A 96 26.06 0.88 30.01
C ASP A 96 25.98 2.28 29.36
N PRO A 97 26.78 3.28 29.81
CA PRO A 97 26.72 4.64 29.28
C PRO A 97 26.86 4.73 27.75
N HIS A 98 27.69 3.88 27.14
CA HIS A 98 27.85 3.84 25.69
C HIS A 98 26.58 3.32 24.98
N VAL A 99 25.95 2.29 25.52
CA VAL A 99 24.70 1.76 25.00
C VAL A 99 23.56 2.74 25.22
N ARG A 100 23.49 3.39 26.39
CA ARG A 100 22.52 4.42 26.69
C ARG A 100 22.56 5.55 25.66
N ALA A 101 23.75 6.05 25.32
CA ALA A 101 23.90 7.09 24.30
C ALA A 101 23.33 6.66 22.93
N GLN A 102 23.50 5.41 22.53
CA GLN A 102 22.92 4.91 21.28
C GLN A 102 21.39 4.79 21.35
N VAL A 103 20.86 4.31 22.47
CA VAL A 103 19.42 4.20 22.73
C VAL A 103 18.77 5.58 22.67
N ASP A 104 19.35 6.58 23.31
CA ASP A 104 18.83 7.95 23.36
C ASP A 104 18.75 8.57 21.96
N VAL A 105 19.75 8.37 21.10
CA VAL A 105 19.72 8.81 19.69
C VAL A 105 18.58 8.12 18.94
N ILE A 106 18.42 6.81 19.09
CA ILE A 106 17.35 6.06 18.42
C ILE A 106 15.97 6.55 18.87
N VAL A 107 15.78 6.73 20.17
CA VAL A 107 14.52 7.21 20.75
C VAL A 107 14.20 8.63 20.26
N ALA A 108 15.19 9.52 20.19
CA ALA A 108 15.02 10.87 19.66
C ALA A 108 14.57 10.87 18.19
N VAL A 109 15.21 10.04 17.36
CA VAL A 109 14.81 9.89 15.93
C VAL A 109 13.38 9.34 15.81
N MET A 110 13.02 8.34 16.64
CA MET A 110 11.67 7.78 16.64
C MET A 110 10.63 8.82 17.06
N ALA A 111 10.93 9.67 18.04
CA ALA A 111 10.05 10.75 18.49
C ALA A 111 9.83 11.79 17.38
N ALA A 112 10.89 12.22 16.69
CA ALA A 112 10.79 13.14 15.57
C ALA A 112 9.95 12.55 14.41
N LEU A 113 10.12 11.27 14.09
CA LEU A 113 9.31 10.59 13.07
C LEU A 113 7.84 10.51 13.46
N GLU A 114 7.52 10.32 14.74
CA GLU A 114 6.14 10.27 15.23
C GLU A 114 5.46 11.64 15.17
N GLU A 115 6.17 12.70 15.47
CA GLU A 115 5.66 14.08 15.32
C GLU A 115 5.28 14.35 13.85
N GLN A 116 6.19 14.03 12.92
CA GLN A 116 5.94 14.23 11.50
C GLN A 116 4.80 13.32 10.98
N LEU A 117 4.71 12.09 11.48
CA LEU A 117 3.60 11.19 11.16
C LEU A 117 2.25 11.76 11.60
N GLU A 118 2.16 12.30 12.82
CA GLU A 118 0.92 12.88 13.32
C GLU A 118 0.48 14.10 12.50
N LEU A 119 1.42 14.96 12.08
CA LEU A 119 1.12 16.08 11.18
C LEU A 119 0.51 15.61 9.87
N VAL A 120 1.17 14.66 9.19
CA VAL A 120 0.69 14.12 7.92
C VAL A 120 -0.65 13.37 8.09
N GLU A 121 -0.80 12.61 9.16
CA GLU A 121 -2.03 11.87 9.44
C GLU A 121 -3.20 12.79 9.80
N SER A 122 -2.97 13.90 10.50
CA SER A 122 -4.01 14.89 10.80
C SER A 122 -4.54 15.55 9.53
N GLU A 123 -3.65 15.88 8.57
CA GLU A 123 -4.04 16.38 7.26
C GLU A 123 -4.87 15.36 6.48
N LEU A 124 -4.43 14.09 6.45
CA LEU A 124 -5.16 13.02 5.77
C LEU A 124 -6.53 12.75 6.40
N ARG A 125 -6.64 12.78 7.74
CA ARG A 125 -7.92 12.64 8.45
C ARG A 125 -8.87 13.81 8.13
N ARG A 126 -8.35 15.04 8.02
CA ARG A 126 -9.13 16.21 7.62
C ARG A 126 -9.64 16.05 6.18
N PHE A 127 -8.77 15.64 5.25
CA PHE A 127 -9.16 15.35 3.87
C PHE A 127 -10.23 14.26 3.81
N ALA A 128 -10.05 13.15 4.54
CA ALA A 128 -10.99 12.02 4.54
C ALA A 128 -12.39 12.39 5.07
N ARG A 129 -12.48 13.40 5.95
CA ARG A 129 -13.77 13.92 6.44
C ARG A 129 -14.45 14.84 5.45
N ALA A 130 -13.69 15.55 4.62
CA ALA A 130 -14.23 16.48 3.64
C ALA A 130 -14.59 15.82 2.29
N ASP A 131 -13.90 14.75 1.91
CA ASP A 131 -14.08 14.10 0.61
C ASP A 131 -15.12 12.98 0.66
N ARG A 132 -16.18 13.11 -0.16
CA ARG A 132 -17.30 12.14 -0.24
C ARG A 132 -16.84 10.74 -0.65
N ARG A 133 -15.83 10.64 -1.51
CA ARG A 133 -15.26 9.36 -1.97
C ARG A 133 -14.55 8.64 -0.82
N CYS A 134 -13.81 9.39 0.00
CA CYS A 134 -13.19 8.86 1.21
C CYS A 134 -14.25 8.44 2.25
N GLN A 135 -15.30 9.21 2.45
CA GLN A 135 -16.41 8.85 3.35
C GLN A 135 -17.08 7.56 2.89
N ALA A 136 -17.36 7.45 1.59
CA ALA A 136 -17.93 6.26 1.00
C ALA A 136 -17.01 5.02 1.18
N LEU A 137 -15.70 5.15 0.98
CA LEU A 137 -14.76 4.05 1.22
C LEU A 137 -14.72 3.60 2.68
N GLN A 138 -14.94 4.50 3.64
CA GLN A 138 -14.98 4.18 5.07
C GLN A 138 -16.18 3.33 5.49
N THR A 139 -17.20 3.18 4.64
CA THR A 139 -18.30 2.23 4.85
C THR A 139 -17.85 0.76 4.74
N ILE A 140 -16.67 0.53 4.13
CA ILE A 140 -16.11 -0.81 3.98
C ILE A 140 -15.43 -1.21 5.28
N PHE A 141 -15.81 -2.36 5.84
CA PHE A 141 -15.21 -2.88 7.07
C PHE A 141 -13.68 -2.99 6.95
N GLY A 142 -12.97 -2.46 7.93
CA GLY A 142 -11.51 -2.44 7.96
C GLY A 142 -10.86 -1.26 7.24
N VAL A 143 -11.65 -0.36 6.65
CA VAL A 143 -11.16 0.86 5.99
C VAL A 143 -11.41 2.07 6.89
N GLY A 144 -10.38 2.53 7.58
CA GLY A 144 -10.40 3.79 8.32
C GLY A 144 -10.02 4.99 7.44
N PRO A 145 -10.05 6.24 7.99
CA PRO A 145 -9.83 7.46 7.20
C PRO A 145 -8.49 7.50 6.46
N ILE A 146 -7.40 7.10 7.11
CA ILE A 146 -6.07 7.06 6.48
C ILE A 146 -6.04 6.04 5.34
N LEU A 147 -6.65 4.89 5.54
CA LEU A 147 -6.66 3.82 4.54
C LEU A 147 -7.58 4.18 3.36
N ALA A 148 -8.68 4.90 3.61
CA ALA A 148 -9.54 5.46 2.57
C ALA A 148 -8.76 6.44 1.67
N CYS A 149 -7.94 7.33 2.25
CA CYS A 149 -7.06 8.20 1.48
C CYS A 149 -6.06 7.41 0.62
N HIS A 150 -5.45 6.34 1.16
CA HIS A 150 -4.55 5.48 0.40
C HIS A 150 -5.27 4.79 -0.76
N LEU A 151 -6.48 4.26 -0.55
CA LEU A 151 -7.27 3.61 -1.59
C LEU A 151 -7.65 4.61 -2.67
N LEU A 152 -8.20 5.78 -2.30
CA LEU A 152 -8.58 6.83 -3.25
C LEU A 152 -7.36 7.33 -4.04
N ALA A 153 -6.23 7.58 -3.39
CA ALA A 153 -5.01 8.04 -4.03
C ALA A 153 -4.51 7.09 -5.13
N GLU A 154 -4.56 5.80 -4.89
CA GLU A 154 -4.06 4.79 -5.82
C GLU A 154 -5.10 4.37 -6.88
N ILE A 155 -6.39 4.35 -6.51
CA ILE A 155 -7.49 4.05 -7.44
C ILE A 155 -7.73 5.27 -8.34
N GLY A 156 -7.78 6.48 -7.77
CA GLY A 156 -8.19 7.70 -8.47
C GLY A 156 -9.67 7.62 -8.84
N GLU A 157 -9.95 7.70 -10.14
CA GLU A 157 -11.29 7.59 -10.70
C GLU A 157 -11.66 6.12 -10.94
N ALA A 158 -12.79 5.67 -10.37
CA ALA A 158 -13.26 4.30 -10.57
C ALA A 158 -13.71 4.06 -12.02
N ARG A 159 -14.23 5.08 -12.67
CA ARG A 159 -14.73 5.05 -14.07
C ARG A 159 -13.65 4.67 -15.09
N ARG A 160 -12.36 4.85 -14.77
CA ARG A 160 -11.24 4.41 -15.64
C ARG A 160 -11.14 2.88 -15.77
N PHE A 161 -11.78 2.15 -14.88
CA PHE A 161 -11.85 0.70 -14.94
C PHE A 161 -13.23 0.28 -15.46
N SER A 162 -13.31 -0.46 -16.54
CA SER A 162 -14.59 -0.95 -17.05
C SER A 162 -15.21 -2.05 -16.18
N ARG A 163 -14.41 -2.73 -15.34
CA ARG A 163 -14.86 -3.84 -14.48
C ARG A 163 -14.05 -3.89 -13.18
N PRO A 164 -14.62 -4.33 -12.06
CA PRO A 164 -13.90 -4.48 -10.79
C PRO A 164 -12.65 -5.37 -10.88
N ARG A 165 -12.65 -6.37 -11.76
CA ARG A 165 -11.49 -7.23 -12.01
C ARG A 165 -10.26 -6.47 -12.49
N GLN A 166 -10.44 -5.39 -13.24
CA GLN A 166 -9.31 -4.57 -13.70
C GLN A 166 -8.65 -3.84 -12.52
N LEU A 167 -9.42 -3.40 -11.53
CA LEU A 167 -8.88 -2.82 -10.30
C LEU A 167 -8.07 -3.87 -9.51
N VAL A 168 -8.59 -5.11 -9.40
CA VAL A 168 -7.83 -6.22 -8.79
C VAL A 168 -6.51 -6.45 -9.51
N ARG A 169 -6.52 -6.45 -10.85
CA ARG A 169 -5.32 -6.59 -11.66
C ARG A 169 -4.34 -5.42 -11.48
N ALA A 170 -4.86 -4.18 -11.44
CA ALA A 170 -4.06 -2.98 -11.19
C ALA A 170 -3.40 -2.97 -9.80
N SER A 171 -3.96 -3.71 -8.82
CA SER A 171 -3.34 -3.93 -7.51
C SER A 171 -2.31 -5.07 -7.51
N GLY A 172 -2.25 -5.89 -8.58
CA GLY A 172 -1.40 -7.07 -8.67
C GLY A 172 -1.80 -8.20 -7.72
N LEU A 173 -3.08 -8.24 -7.31
CA LEU A 173 -3.66 -9.31 -6.50
C LEU A 173 -4.13 -10.51 -7.33
N ASP A 174 -4.06 -10.41 -8.66
CA ASP A 174 -4.36 -11.53 -9.53
C ASP A 174 -3.32 -12.63 -9.41
N PRO A 175 -3.73 -13.92 -9.55
CA PRO A 175 -2.76 -14.99 -9.74
C PRO A 175 -2.09 -14.82 -11.11
N ALA A 176 -0.78 -15.00 -11.15
CA ALA A 176 -0.07 -15.12 -12.43
C ALA A 176 -0.58 -16.36 -13.16
N VAL A 177 -0.83 -16.22 -14.44
CA VAL A 177 -1.15 -17.35 -15.32
C VAL A 177 0.13 -17.71 -16.06
N ILE A 178 0.57 -18.95 -15.91
CA ILE A 178 1.69 -19.51 -16.65
C ILE A 178 1.07 -20.45 -17.67
N GLU A 179 1.15 -20.05 -18.93
CA GLU A 179 0.69 -20.85 -20.06
C GLU A 179 1.90 -21.38 -20.83
N SER A 180 1.99 -22.69 -20.98
CA SER A 180 2.80 -23.38 -21.94
C SER A 180 1.86 -24.02 -22.98
N ALA A 181 2.36 -24.39 -24.16
CA ALA A 181 1.55 -24.92 -25.25
C ALA A 181 0.55 -26.02 -24.81
N GLU A 182 0.91 -26.79 -23.79
CA GLU A 182 0.11 -27.95 -23.31
C GLU A 182 -0.50 -27.77 -21.91
N SER A 183 -0.13 -26.74 -21.17
CA SER A 183 -0.63 -26.59 -19.79
C SER A 183 -0.87 -25.14 -19.38
N LYS A 184 -2.00 -24.92 -18.69
CA LYS A 184 -2.36 -23.64 -18.07
C LYS A 184 -2.34 -23.79 -16.56
N ARG A 185 -1.35 -23.22 -15.89
CA ARG A 185 -1.22 -23.28 -14.43
C ARG A 185 -1.43 -21.89 -13.81
N ARG A 186 -2.20 -21.85 -12.72
CA ARG A 186 -2.30 -20.65 -11.87
C ARG A 186 -1.09 -20.60 -10.95
N GLY A 187 -0.24 -19.59 -11.13
CA GLY A 187 0.96 -19.37 -10.34
C GLY A 187 0.74 -18.57 -9.07
N ARG A 188 1.83 -18.01 -8.58
CA ARG A 188 1.84 -17.06 -7.45
C ARG A 188 1.14 -15.76 -7.85
N LEU A 189 0.98 -14.83 -6.89
CA LEU A 189 0.49 -13.48 -7.21
C LEU A 189 1.34 -12.83 -8.31
N ALA A 190 0.68 -12.22 -9.29
CA ALA A 190 1.33 -11.53 -10.40
C ALA A 190 2.22 -10.39 -9.90
N LYS A 191 1.83 -9.71 -8.82
CA LYS A 191 2.50 -8.53 -8.22
C LYS A 191 2.76 -7.39 -9.22
N GLN A 192 2.25 -7.51 -10.44
CA GLN A 192 2.25 -6.46 -11.45
C GLN A 192 1.19 -5.41 -11.06
N GLY A 193 1.59 -4.14 -10.98
CA GLY A 193 0.68 -3.07 -10.56
C GLY A 193 1.10 -2.38 -9.26
N SER A 194 0.25 -1.49 -8.75
CA SER A 194 0.58 -0.65 -7.60
C SER A 194 0.81 -1.47 -6.32
N ARG A 195 2.05 -1.41 -5.81
CA ARG A 195 2.38 -1.99 -4.50
C ARG A 195 1.65 -1.31 -3.35
N HIS A 196 1.37 0.00 -3.49
CA HIS A 196 0.68 0.79 -2.49
C HIS A 196 -0.80 0.42 -2.41
N LEU A 197 -1.46 0.26 -3.56
CA LEU A 197 -2.84 -0.22 -3.62
C LEU A 197 -2.96 -1.63 -3.03
N ARG A 198 -2.07 -2.53 -3.41
CA ARG A 198 -2.05 -3.89 -2.89
C ARG A 198 -1.87 -3.91 -1.37
N TRP A 199 -0.93 -3.09 -0.84
CA TRP A 199 -0.74 -2.96 0.60
C TRP A 199 -2.01 -2.47 1.29
N ALA A 200 -2.64 -1.42 0.80
CA ALA A 200 -3.84 -0.85 1.41
C ALA A 200 -5.00 -1.85 1.47
N LEU A 201 -5.21 -2.61 0.37
CA LEU A 201 -6.24 -3.65 0.33
C LEU A 201 -5.96 -4.82 1.29
N VAL A 202 -4.70 -5.22 1.42
CA VAL A 202 -4.29 -6.28 2.36
C VAL A 202 -4.40 -5.79 3.80
N GLU A 203 -4.07 -4.53 4.07
CA GLU A 203 -4.21 -3.92 5.40
C GLU A 203 -5.68 -3.88 5.84
N ALA A 204 -6.60 -3.45 4.98
CA ALA A 204 -8.03 -3.54 5.24
C ALA A 204 -8.48 -4.98 5.54
N ALA A 205 -7.94 -5.96 4.81
CA ALA A 205 -8.27 -7.37 5.00
C ALA A 205 -7.68 -7.99 6.29
N ASN A 206 -6.73 -7.33 6.96
CA ASN A 206 -6.16 -7.83 8.22
C ASN A 206 -7.22 -7.95 9.33
N HIS A 207 -8.28 -7.16 9.27
CA HIS A 207 -9.38 -7.19 10.25
C HIS A 207 -10.43 -8.28 9.98
N SER A 208 -10.33 -9.02 8.88
CA SER A 208 -11.31 -10.03 8.47
C SER A 208 -11.38 -11.26 9.39
N HIS A 209 -10.42 -11.47 10.27
CA HIS A 209 -10.43 -12.52 11.28
C HIS A 209 -11.43 -12.24 12.43
N ARG A 210 -11.86 -11.00 12.61
CA ARG A 210 -12.82 -10.60 13.67
C ARG A 210 -14.20 -11.14 13.34
N THR A 211 -14.92 -11.61 14.33
CA THR A 211 -16.30 -12.14 14.18
C THR A 211 -17.28 -11.07 13.67
N SER A 212 -17.04 -9.80 14.01
CA SER A 212 -17.81 -8.65 13.49
C SER A 212 -17.57 -8.34 12.01
N SER A 213 -16.59 -8.97 11.37
CA SER A 213 -16.33 -8.75 9.94
C SER A 213 -17.38 -9.45 9.07
N PRO A 214 -17.96 -8.77 8.07
CA PRO A 214 -18.85 -9.41 7.10
C PRO A 214 -18.17 -10.50 6.26
N ASP A 215 -16.84 -10.52 6.24
CA ASP A 215 -16.03 -11.50 5.53
C ASP A 215 -15.48 -12.61 6.43
N HIS A 216 -15.88 -12.65 7.72
CA HIS A 216 -15.35 -13.62 8.68
C HIS A 216 -15.54 -15.07 8.22
N ALA A 217 -16.74 -15.43 7.76
CA ALA A 217 -17.03 -16.77 7.28
C ALA A 217 -16.16 -17.19 6.10
N LEU A 218 -16.00 -16.28 5.11
CA LEU A 218 -15.10 -16.49 3.96
C LEU A 218 -13.64 -16.61 4.40
N TYR A 219 -13.20 -15.74 5.31
CA TYR A 219 -11.86 -15.78 5.84
C TYR A 219 -11.58 -17.11 6.52
N SER A 220 -12.44 -17.52 7.47
CA SER A 220 -12.28 -18.73 8.27
C SER A 220 -12.30 -20.00 7.42
N SER A 221 -13.23 -20.12 6.46
CA SER A 221 -13.26 -21.27 5.53
C SER A 221 -12.01 -21.32 4.65
N THR A 222 -11.50 -20.17 4.20
CA THR A 222 -10.28 -20.11 3.39
C THR A 222 -9.04 -20.40 4.21
N VAL A 223 -8.99 -19.99 5.49
CA VAL A 223 -7.88 -20.33 6.41
C VAL A 223 -7.74 -21.84 6.55
N LYS A 224 -8.85 -22.53 6.79
CA LYS A 224 -8.87 -24.00 6.93
C LYS A 224 -8.30 -24.72 5.68
N ARG A 225 -8.60 -24.19 4.50
CA ARG A 225 -8.20 -24.79 3.20
C ARG A 225 -6.81 -24.38 2.74
N CYS A 226 -6.41 -23.11 2.90
CA CYS A 226 -5.27 -22.52 2.21
C CYS A 226 -4.33 -21.70 3.12
N GLY A 227 -4.63 -21.59 4.40
CA GLY A 227 -3.86 -20.82 5.38
C GLY A 227 -4.15 -19.32 5.40
N ARG A 228 -3.71 -18.65 6.48
CA ARG A 228 -4.01 -17.24 6.80
C ARG A 228 -3.62 -16.25 5.70
N GLY A 229 -2.45 -16.43 5.08
CA GLY A 229 -1.95 -15.53 4.03
C GLY A 229 -2.87 -15.49 2.81
N ARG A 230 -3.30 -16.67 2.31
CA ARG A 230 -4.20 -16.77 1.17
C ARG A 230 -5.61 -16.29 1.50
N ALA A 231 -6.09 -16.52 2.74
CA ALA A 231 -7.37 -16.02 3.20
C ALA A 231 -7.43 -14.49 3.17
N ARG A 232 -6.41 -13.79 3.69
CA ARG A 232 -6.29 -12.32 3.60
C ARG A 232 -6.32 -11.82 2.16
N LEU A 233 -5.59 -12.47 1.25
CA LEU A 233 -5.57 -12.08 -0.17
C LEU A 233 -6.95 -12.29 -0.83
N THR A 234 -7.70 -13.31 -0.42
CA THR A 234 -9.06 -13.56 -0.93
C THR A 234 -10.00 -12.44 -0.48
N VAL A 235 -9.94 -12.03 0.78
CA VAL A 235 -10.74 -10.90 1.29
C VAL A 235 -10.28 -9.59 0.65
N ALA A 236 -8.97 -9.35 0.49
CA ALA A 236 -8.44 -8.15 -0.16
C ALA A 236 -9.00 -7.96 -1.59
N ARG A 237 -9.16 -9.05 -2.36
CA ARG A 237 -9.82 -8.99 -3.68
C ARG A 237 -11.30 -8.59 -3.57
N LYS A 238 -12.02 -9.10 -2.56
CA LYS A 238 -13.41 -8.68 -2.31
C LYS A 238 -13.51 -7.21 -1.92
N ILE A 239 -12.59 -6.73 -1.08
CA ILE A 239 -12.51 -5.31 -0.72
C ILE A 239 -12.24 -4.46 -1.96
N ALA A 240 -11.35 -4.88 -2.86
CA ALA A 240 -11.13 -4.17 -4.12
C ALA A 240 -12.40 -4.08 -4.98
N HIS A 241 -13.19 -5.15 -5.09
CA HIS A 241 -14.49 -5.12 -5.76
C HIS A 241 -15.45 -4.12 -5.11
N ARG A 242 -15.58 -4.15 -3.77
CA ARG A 242 -16.44 -3.19 -3.04
C ARG A 242 -15.97 -1.76 -3.22
N SER A 243 -14.65 -1.51 -3.12
CA SER A 243 -14.07 -0.18 -3.34
C SER A 243 -14.41 0.38 -4.72
N TYR A 244 -14.37 -0.46 -5.76
CA TYR A 244 -14.79 -0.08 -7.11
C TYR A 244 -16.26 0.40 -7.15
N HIS A 245 -17.20 -0.39 -6.63
CA HIS A 245 -18.61 -0.06 -6.68
C HIS A 245 -18.96 1.17 -5.82
N VAL A 246 -18.36 1.25 -4.63
CA VAL A 246 -18.58 2.38 -3.71
C VAL A 246 -18.08 3.68 -4.30
N LEU A 247 -16.89 3.67 -4.92
CA LEU A 247 -16.34 4.86 -5.58
C LEU A 247 -17.17 5.23 -6.81
N LEU A 248 -17.57 4.25 -7.64
CA LEU A 248 -18.39 4.52 -8.82
C LEU A 248 -19.74 5.17 -8.45
N ALA A 249 -20.36 4.73 -7.36
CA ALA A 249 -21.57 5.36 -6.83
C ALA A 249 -21.31 6.77 -6.30
N ALA A 250 -20.21 6.99 -5.57
CA ALA A 250 -19.84 8.30 -5.04
C ALA A 250 -19.43 9.32 -6.15
N GLU A 251 -18.93 8.84 -7.30
CA GLU A 251 -18.61 9.65 -8.47
C GLU A 251 -19.85 10.02 -9.32
N ALA A 252 -20.94 9.27 -9.16
CA ALA A 252 -22.19 9.50 -9.90
C ALA A 252 -23.14 10.47 -9.17
N ALA A 253 -23.01 10.61 -7.85
CA ALA A 253 -23.78 11.49 -6.97
C ALA A 253 -23.15 12.87 -6.85
#